data_c830ffb1e9a21f4c855ea8a9e271cd08
#
_entry.id   c830ffb1e9a21f4c855ea8a9e271cd08
#
_cell.length_a   1.000
_cell.length_b   1.000
_cell.length_c   1.000
_cell.angle_alpha   90.00
_cell.angle_beta   90.00
_cell.angle_gamma   90.00
#
_symmetry.space_group_name_H-M   'P 1'
#
loop_
_entity.id
_entity.type
_entity.pdbx_description
1 polymer ?
#
loop_
_entity_poly.entity_id
_entity_poly.type
_entity_poly.pdbx_seq_one_letter_code
_entity_poly.pdbx_strand_id
1 'polypeptide(L)'
;MAKGKELNMKIPSVGDLFSTQEEREEVGRESVRDIPLEDIYEFPNHPFKVKMDEKMMEMVESVRQYGVLVPAIVRPKEDGTYEMVAGHRRRMASELAEKEDMPCLVRELTDDEATIIMVDSNLQREEILPSEKAFAYKMKLDAMKRQGKRTDLTSVPLAQKLQGKTSREILAEQVGESQDQIRRYIRLTELVPSLLEMVDEGKIAMRPAVELSYLPKKEQEALFDTIKMEDCTPSHAQAIKMRKFSDDKRLNEDVIFSIMSEEKGNQKEQFKMPKDRISKYFSPGTSKKQIEETIIKALEMYRKRERSRER
;
A
#
# COMPACT_ATOMS: atom_id res chain seq x y z
N MET A 1 -44.60 -28.19 28.96
CA MET A 1 -44.97 -27.51 27.69
C MET A 1 -43.73 -27.31 26.87
N ALA A 2 -43.49 -28.12 25.85
CA ALA A 2 -42.34 -28.06 25.00
C ALA A 2 -42.64 -27.06 23.85
N LYS A 3 -41.82 -26.01 23.72
CA LYS A 3 -41.87 -25.07 22.59
C LYS A 3 -41.34 -25.77 21.33
N GLY A 4 -42.22 -25.95 20.33
CA GLY A 4 -41.85 -26.45 19.01
C GLY A 4 -40.85 -25.49 18.31
N LYS A 5 -39.78 -26.06 17.83
CA LYS A 5 -38.85 -25.42 16.87
C LYS A 5 -39.55 -25.42 15.51
N GLU A 6 -39.95 -24.26 15.01
CA GLU A 6 -40.32 -24.11 13.59
C GLU A 6 -39.11 -24.38 12.70
N LEU A 7 -39.18 -25.49 11.99
CA LEU A 7 -38.26 -25.80 10.88
C LEU A 7 -38.65 -24.92 9.68
N ASN A 8 -37.86 -23.87 9.44
CA ASN A 8 -38.01 -23.02 8.27
C ASN A 8 -37.40 -23.74 7.06
N MET A 9 -38.11 -24.75 6.53
CA MET A 9 -37.75 -25.39 5.26
C MET A 9 -38.16 -24.43 4.12
N LYS A 10 -37.16 -23.84 3.45
CA LYS A 10 -37.38 -23.20 2.13
C LYS A 10 -37.86 -24.29 1.17
N ILE A 11 -39.11 -24.24 0.82
CA ILE A 11 -39.69 -25.09 -0.25
C ILE A 11 -39.06 -24.62 -1.57
N PRO A 12 -38.38 -25.51 -2.32
CA PRO A 12 -37.87 -25.15 -3.64
C PRO A 12 -38.98 -24.62 -4.53
N SER A 13 -38.69 -23.63 -5.38
CA SER A 13 -39.68 -23.14 -6.33
C SER A 13 -40.04 -24.23 -7.35
N VAL A 14 -41.24 -24.16 -7.93
CA VAL A 14 -41.68 -25.13 -8.93
C VAL A 14 -40.69 -25.18 -10.10
N GLY A 15 -40.00 -24.08 -10.45
CA GLY A 15 -38.95 -24.01 -11.44
C GLY A 15 -37.70 -24.85 -11.06
N ASP A 16 -37.34 -24.90 -9.78
CA ASP A 16 -36.19 -25.67 -9.30
C ASP A 16 -36.39 -27.19 -9.35
N LEU A 17 -37.67 -27.64 -9.43
CA LEU A 17 -37.99 -29.05 -9.50
C LEU A 17 -37.94 -29.59 -10.94
N PHE A 18 -38.00 -28.73 -11.96
CA PHE A 18 -38.03 -29.12 -13.37
C PHE A 18 -36.76 -28.73 -14.13
N SER A 19 -35.80 -28.02 -13.51
CA SER A 19 -34.50 -27.76 -14.13
C SER A 19 -33.66 -29.03 -14.12
N THR A 20 -33.08 -29.34 -15.29
CA THR A 20 -32.12 -30.44 -15.41
C THR A 20 -30.83 -30.14 -14.60
N GLN A 21 -30.07 -31.19 -14.27
CA GLN A 21 -28.80 -31.03 -13.59
C GLN A 21 -27.81 -30.22 -14.45
N GLU A 22 -27.89 -30.33 -15.76
CA GLU A 22 -27.15 -29.53 -16.76
C GLU A 22 -27.52 -28.05 -16.71
N GLU A 23 -28.82 -27.70 -16.63
CA GLU A 23 -29.28 -26.33 -16.49
C GLU A 23 -28.86 -25.69 -15.16
N ARG A 24 -28.81 -26.48 -14.06
CA ARG A 24 -28.30 -26.01 -12.76
C ARG A 24 -26.78 -25.80 -12.76
N GLU A 25 -26.07 -26.62 -13.52
CA GLU A 25 -24.60 -26.47 -13.72
C GLU A 25 -24.31 -25.32 -14.70
N GLU A 26 -25.18 -25.04 -15.70
CA GLU A 26 -25.05 -23.87 -16.58
C GLU A 26 -25.33 -22.54 -15.87
N VAL A 27 -26.31 -22.49 -14.97
CA VAL A 27 -26.56 -21.30 -14.11
C VAL A 27 -25.39 -21.00 -13.17
N GLY A 28 -24.62 -22.02 -12.81
CA GLY A 28 -23.40 -21.88 -11.99
C GLY A 28 -22.12 -21.67 -12.81
N ARG A 29 -22.16 -21.80 -14.15
CA ARG A 29 -20.98 -21.56 -15.01
C ARG A 29 -20.75 -20.07 -15.19
N GLU A 30 -19.55 -19.65 -14.86
CA GLU A 30 -19.06 -18.31 -15.18
C GLU A 30 -19.19 -18.06 -16.68
N SER A 31 -20.12 -17.19 -17.09
CA SER A 31 -20.34 -16.87 -18.51
C SER A 31 -19.69 -15.55 -18.86
N VAL A 32 -18.97 -15.53 -19.98
CA VAL A 32 -18.50 -14.29 -20.58
C VAL A 32 -19.68 -13.69 -21.38
N ARG A 33 -19.97 -12.41 -21.12
CA ARG A 33 -21.01 -11.63 -21.79
C ARG A 33 -20.45 -10.31 -22.25
N ASP A 34 -20.86 -9.82 -23.38
CA ASP A 34 -20.61 -8.45 -23.78
C ASP A 34 -21.58 -7.54 -23.02
N ILE A 35 -21.03 -6.59 -22.27
CA ILE A 35 -21.78 -5.68 -21.40
C ILE A 35 -21.51 -4.25 -21.88
N PRO A 36 -22.58 -3.43 -22.09
CA PRO A 36 -22.42 -2.02 -22.41
C PRO A 36 -21.53 -1.29 -21.39
N LEU A 37 -20.61 -0.46 -21.88
CA LEU A 37 -19.69 0.28 -21.00
C LEU A 37 -20.43 1.24 -20.06
N GLU A 38 -21.60 1.74 -20.46
CA GLU A 38 -22.47 2.60 -19.65
C GLU A 38 -23.09 1.88 -18.44
N ASP A 39 -23.23 0.55 -18.50
CA ASP A 39 -23.77 -0.27 -17.42
C ASP A 39 -22.69 -0.74 -16.44
N ILE A 40 -21.41 -0.47 -16.71
CA ILE A 40 -20.29 -0.90 -15.88
C ILE A 40 -19.81 0.28 -15.02
N TYR A 41 -19.98 0.16 -13.71
CA TYR A 41 -19.52 1.17 -12.72
C TYR A 41 -18.22 0.77 -12.06
N GLU A 42 -17.47 1.77 -11.60
CA GLU A 42 -16.22 1.55 -10.89
C GLU A 42 -16.44 0.96 -9.49
N PHE A 43 -15.46 0.17 -9.03
CA PHE A 43 -15.46 -0.35 -7.67
C PHE A 43 -15.31 0.80 -6.64
N PRO A 44 -16.16 0.84 -5.59
CA PRO A 44 -16.08 1.90 -4.58
C PRO A 44 -14.71 1.96 -3.92
N ASN A 45 -14.16 3.17 -3.78
CA ASN A 45 -12.86 3.39 -3.14
C ASN A 45 -11.70 2.58 -3.74
N HIS A 46 -11.75 2.33 -5.05
CA HIS A 46 -10.68 1.63 -5.76
C HIS A 46 -9.34 2.34 -5.57
N PRO A 47 -8.33 1.69 -4.94
CA PRO A 47 -7.10 2.38 -4.55
C PRO A 47 -6.11 2.59 -5.70
N PHE A 48 -6.24 1.82 -6.78
CA PHE A 48 -5.28 1.81 -7.87
C PHE A 48 -5.68 2.81 -8.97
N LYS A 49 -4.79 3.74 -9.25
CA LYS A 49 -5.02 4.75 -10.29
C LYS A 49 -4.79 4.15 -11.69
N VAL A 50 -5.67 4.49 -12.63
CA VAL A 50 -5.43 4.19 -14.04
C VAL A 50 -4.62 5.34 -14.63
N LYS A 51 -3.37 5.05 -15.04
CA LYS A 51 -2.47 6.04 -15.61
C LYS A 51 -2.58 6.04 -17.14
N MET A 52 -2.57 7.24 -17.72
CA MET A 52 -2.46 7.45 -19.17
C MET A 52 -0.97 7.44 -19.53
N ASP A 53 -0.41 6.25 -19.66
CA ASP A 53 0.98 5.99 -20.03
C ASP A 53 1.07 5.41 -21.45
N GLU A 54 2.29 5.24 -21.98
CA GLU A 54 2.55 4.64 -23.29
C GLU A 54 1.92 3.23 -23.40
N LYS A 55 2.03 2.42 -22.34
CA LYS A 55 1.39 1.09 -22.26
C LYS A 55 -0.15 1.16 -22.36
N MET A 56 -0.77 2.26 -21.93
CA MET A 56 -2.20 2.47 -22.08
C MET A 56 -2.54 2.76 -23.55
N MET A 57 -1.74 3.59 -24.22
CA MET A 57 -1.97 3.89 -25.64
C MET A 57 -1.77 2.66 -26.52
N GLU A 58 -0.78 1.82 -26.23
CA GLU A 58 -0.62 0.50 -26.88
C GLU A 58 -1.84 -0.39 -26.66
N MET A 59 -2.39 -0.41 -25.44
CA MET A 59 -3.60 -1.17 -25.12
C MET A 59 -4.82 -0.63 -25.90
N VAL A 60 -4.98 0.68 -26.01
CA VAL A 60 -6.06 1.31 -26.80
C VAL A 60 -5.98 0.87 -28.27
N GLU A 61 -4.78 0.90 -28.85
CA GLU A 61 -4.60 0.48 -30.23
C GLU A 61 -4.88 -1.01 -30.42
N SER A 62 -4.45 -1.85 -29.49
CA SER A 62 -4.75 -3.29 -29.49
C SER A 62 -6.27 -3.54 -29.37
N VAL A 63 -6.96 -2.82 -28.48
CA VAL A 63 -8.43 -2.95 -28.31
C VAL A 63 -9.17 -2.46 -29.54
N ARG A 64 -8.68 -1.39 -30.20
CA ARG A 64 -9.27 -0.90 -31.46
C ARG A 64 -9.19 -1.95 -32.55
N GLN A 65 -8.05 -2.62 -32.67
CA GLN A 65 -7.78 -3.58 -33.74
C GLN A 65 -8.39 -4.97 -33.48
N TYR A 66 -8.27 -5.48 -32.24
CA TYR A 66 -8.61 -6.87 -31.91
C TYR A 66 -9.75 -7.01 -30.91
N GLY A 67 -10.25 -5.90 -30.34
CA GLY A 67 -11.16 -5.95 -29.20
C GLY A 67 -10.44 -6.32 -27.89
N VAL A 68 -11.21 -6.52 -26.83
CA VAL A 68 -10.72 -6.95 -25.52
C VAL A 68 -10.53 -8.47 -25.53
N LEU A 69 -9.29 -8.95 -25.60
CA LEU A 69 -8.97 -10.37 -25.71
C LEU A 69 -9.17 -11.14 -24.39
N VAL A 70 -8.98 -10.48 -23.24
CA VAL A 70 -9.15 -11.09 -21.91
C VAL A 70 -10.34 -10.40 -21.22
N PRO A 71 -11.40 -11.14 -20.85
CA PRO A 71 -12.60 -10.55 -20.24
C PRO A 71 -12.27 -9.81 -18.93
N ALA A 72 -12.99 -8.73 -18.65
CA ALA A 72 -12.99 -8.12 -17.33
C ALA A 72 -13.79 -8.99 -16.33
N ILE A 73 -13.62 -8.75 -15.03
CA ILE A 73 -14.45 -9.39 -14.00
C ILE A 73 -15.39 -8.33 -13.44
N VAL A 74 -16.69 -8.63 -13.49
CA VAL A 74 -17.73 -7.77 -12.95
C VAL A 74 -18.66 -8.57 -12.03
N ARG A 75 -19.34 -7.88 -11.11
CA ARG A 75 -20.42 -8.45 -10.32
C ARG A 75 -21.72 -7.71 -10.59
N PRO A 76 -22.89 -8.39 -10.62
CA PRO A 76 -24.17 -7.75 -10.80
C PRO A 76 -24.55 -6.94 -9.56
N LYS A 77 -25.27 -5.83 -9.78
CA LYS A 77 -25.90 -5.01 -8.75
C LYS A 77 -27.42 -5.21 -8.79
N GLU A 78 -28.09 -4.84 -7.69
CA GLU A 78 -29.55 -4.98 -7.56
C GLU A 78 -30.34 -4.14 -8.58
N ASP A 79 -29.73 -3.05 -9.07
CA ASP A 79 -30.33 -2.15 -10.09
C ASP A 79 -30.20 -2.66 -11.54
N GLY A 80 -29.63 -3.85 -11.74
CA GLY A 80 -29.40 -4.44 -13.06
C GLY A 80 -28.11 -3.98 -13.74
N THR A 81 -27.34 -3.11 -13.11
CA THR A 81 -26.02 -2.67 -13.56
C THR A 81 -24.91 -3.58 -13.02
N TYR A 82 -23.66 -3.29 -13.38
CA TYR A 82 -22.52 -4.09 -13.01
C TYR A 82 -21.45 -3.25 -12.32
N GLU A 83 -20.78 -3.84 -11.34
CA GLU A 83 -19.62 -3.23 -10.70
C GLU A 83 -18.34 -3.94 -11.13
N MET A 84 -17.36 -3.18 -11.59
CA MET A 84 -16.10 -3.72 -12.08
C MET A 84 -15.18 -4.13 -10.93
N VAL A 85 -14.89 -5.41 -10.85
CA VAL A 85 -13.94 -5.96 -9.86
C VAL A 85 -12.51 -5.99 -10.39
N ALA A 86 -12.32 -6.33 -11.68
CA ALA A 86 -11.01 -6.32 -12.32
C ALA A 86 -11.11 -5.99 -13.80
N GLY A 87 -10.18 -5.18 -14.32
CA GLY A 87 -10.15 -4.82 -15.75
C GLY A 87 -10.26 -3.33 -16.03
N HIS A 88 -10.09 -2.44 -15.05
CA HIS A 88 -10.23 -0.98 -15.17
C HIS A 88 -9.42 -0.38 -16.34
N ARG A 89 -8.18 -0.84 -16.58
CA ARG A 89 -7.39 -0.39 -17.74
C ARG A 89 -8.01 -0.82 -19.07
N ARG A 90 -8.62 -2.03 -19.14
CA ARG A 90 -9.29 -2.53 -20.35
C ARG A 90 -10.57 -1.75 -20.64
N ARG A 91 -11.34 -1.41 -19.59
CA ARG A 91 -12.51 -0.54 -19.71
C ARG A 91 -12.12 0.82 -20.27
N MET A 92 -11.14 1.49 -19.66
CA MET A 92 -10.67 2.79 -20.16
C MET A 92 -10.13 2.70 -21.59
N ALA A 93 -9.40 1.63 -21.94
CA ALA A 93 -8.94 1.41 -23.30
C ALA A 93 -10.11 1.20 -24.29
N SER A 94 -11.19 0.53 -23.86
CA SER A 94 -12.41 0.34 -24.66
C SER A 94 -13.14 1.67 -24.88
N GLU A 95 -13.27 2.51 -23.84
CA GLU A 95 -13.84 3.86 -23.95
C GLU A 95 -13.04 4.73 -24.94
N LEU A 96 -11.70 4.74 -24.83
CA LEU A 96 -10.82 5.50 -25.75
C LEU A 96 -10.77 4.91 -27.17
N ALA A 97 -11.04 3.64 -27.32
CA ALA A 97 -11.17 2.96 -28.61
C ALA A 97 -12.58 3.09 -29.22
N GLU A 98 -13.48 3.86 -28.57
CA GLU A 98 -14.87 4.10 -29.00
C GLU A 98 -15.67 2.80 -29.19
N LYS A 99 -15.47 1.82 -28.26
CA LYS A 99 -16.29 0.61 -28.20
C LYS A 99 -17.54 0.87 -27.37
N GLU A 100 -18.66 0.28 -27.75
CA GLU A 100 -19.94 0.41 -27.04
C GLU A 100 -20.04 -0.58 -25.88
N ASP A 101 -19.41 -1.76 -26.02
CA ASP A 101 -19.43 -2.86 -25.07
C ASP A 101 -18.03 -3.45 -24.84
N MET A 102 -17.91 -4.32 -23.83
CA MET A 102 -16.72 -5.12 -23.60
C MET A 102 -17.06 -6.49 -23.01
N PRO A 103 -16.25 -7.53 -23.33
CA PRO A 103 -16.45 -8.87 -22.77
C PRO A 103 -16.12 -8.87 -21.28
N CYS A 104 -17.09 -9.32 -20.47
CA CYS A 104 -16.99 -9.40 -19.02
C CYS A 104 -17.39 -10.79 -18.52
N LEU A 105 -16.64 -11.30 -17.56
CA LEU A 105 -16.97 -12.47 -16.78
C LEU A 105 -17.83 -12.03 -15.59
N VAL A 106 -19.11 -12.40 -15.62
CA VAL A 106 -20.05 -12.06 -14.55
C VAL A 106 -19.94 -13.07 -13.41
N ARG A 107 -19.67 -12.58 -12.21
CA ARG A 107 -19.55 -13.39 -10.98
C ARG A 107 -20.42 -12.83 -9.87
N GLU A 108 -21.18 -13.70 -9.23
CA GLU A 108 -21.88 -13.39 -7.97
C GLU A 108 -20.83 -13.35 -6.84
N LEU A 109 -20.48 -12.16 -6.38
CA LEU A 109 -19.45 -11.94 -5.36
C LEU A 109 -20.00 -11.09 -4.22
N THR A 110 -19.68 -11.48 -3.00
CA THR A 110 -19.87 -10.61 -1.83
C THR A 110 -18.89 -9.44 -1.87
N ASP A 111 -19.14 -8.38 -1.11
CA ASP A 111 -18.26 -7.21 -1.02
C ASP A 111 -16.83 -7.59 -0.60
N ASP A 112 -16.70 -8.54 0.31
CA ASP A 112 -15.39 -8.99 0.79
C ASP A 112 -14.64 -9.81 -0.27
N GLU A 113 -15.31 -10.70 -1.00
CA GLU A 113 -14.73 -11.47 -2.10
C GLU A 113 -14.31 -10.55 -3.26
N ALA A 114 -15.18 -9.62 -3.65
CA ALA A 114 -14.90 -8.65 -4.69
C ALA A 114 -13.68 -7.78 -4.30
N THR A 115 -13.61 -7.32 -3.04
CA THR A 115 -12.45 -6.56 -2.52
C THR A 115 -11.17 -7.37 -2.61
N ILE A 116 -11.17 -8.65 -2.22
CA ILE A 116 -9.99 -9.50 -2.25
C ILE A 116 -9.53 -9.72 -3.69
N ILE A 117 -10.45 -10.06 -4.61
CA ILE A 117 -10.12 -10.28 -6.03
C ILE A 117 -9.58 -8.99 -6.67
N MET A 118 -10.21 -7.85 -6.39
CA MET A 118 -9.78 -6.54 -6.89
C MET A 118 -8.34 -6.24 -6.43
N VAL A 119 -8.03 -6.42 -5.16
CA VAL A 119 -6.68 -6.18 -4.63
C VAL A 119 -5.68 -7.17 -5.24
N ASP A 120 -5.99 -8.47 -5.26
CA ASP A 120 -5.06 -9.50 -5.76
C ASP A 120 -4.72 -9.31 -7.24
N SER A 121 -5.70 -8.95 -8.07
CA SER A 121 -5.47 -8.68 -9.49
C SER A 121 -4.54 -7.47 -9.74
N ASN A 122 -4.46 -6.54 -8.81
CA ASN A 122 -3.64 -5.33 -8.93
C ASN A 122 -2.29 -5.44 -8.23
N LEU A 123 -2.16 -6.25 -7.16
CA LEU A 123 -0.88 -6.46 -6.45
C LEU A 123 0.18 -7.17 -7.29
N GLN A 124 -0.19 -7.76 -8.43
CA GLN A 124 0.73 -8.41 -9.37
C GLN A 124 1.37 -7.42 -10.37
N ARG A 125 1.02 -6.12 -10.30
CA ARG A 125 1.63 -5.09 -11.17
C ARG A 125 3.09 -4.86 -10.77
N GLU A 126 3.94 -4.61 -11.76
CA GLU A 126 5.36 -4.32 -11.54
C GLU A 126 5.58 -3.03 -10.73
N GLU A 127 4.76 -2.01 -10.98
CA GLU A 127 4.84 -0.71 -10.31
C GLU A 127 3.53 -0.40 -9.59
N ILE A 128 3.60 -0.30 -8.28
CA ILE A 128 2.47 0.08 -7.41
C ILE A 128 2.96 1.19 -6.49
N LEU A 129 2.22 2.29 -6.44
CA LEU A 129 2.55 3.42 -5.57
C LEU A 129 2.43 3.03 -4.08
N PRO A 130 3.23 3.65 -3.20
CA PRO A 130 3.13 3.43 -1.75
C PRO A 130 1.71 3.65 -1.20
N SER A 131 1.00 4.67 -1.67
CA SER A 131 -0.39 4.92 -1.30
C SER A 131 -1.32 3.80 -1.75
N GLU A 132 -1.18 3.33 -2.99
CA GLU A 132 -1.98 2.24 -3.54
C GLU A 132 -1.80 0.95 -2.72
N LYS A 133 -0.54 0.58 -2.40
CA LYS A 133 -0.24 -0.54 -1.50
C LYS A 133 -0.86 -0.36 -0.11
N ALA A 134 -0.78 0.85 0.44
CA ALA A 134 -1.31 1.17 1.76
C ALA A 134 -2.82 0.90 1.86
N PHE A 135 -3.59 1.46 0.94
CA PHE A 135 -5.04 1.27 0.89
C PHE A 135 -5.43 -0.15 0.50
N ALA A 136 -4.74 -0.76 -0.46
CA ALA A 136 -4.98 -2.14 -0.88
C ALA A 136 -4.78 -3.14 0.27
N TYR A 137 -3.68 -3.04 1.02
CA TYR A 137 -3.44 -3.90 2.18
C TYR A 137 -4.46 -3.68 3.29
N LYS A 138 -4.87 -2.42 3.55
CA LYS A 138 -5.91 -2.11 4.53
C LYS A 138 -7.24 -2.75 4.13
N MET A 139 -7.70 -2.53 2.89
CA MET A 139 -8.95 -3.07 2.37
C MET A 139 -8.98 -4.60 2.41
N LYS A 140 -7.92 -5.25 1.91
CA LYS A 140 -7.83 -6.71 1.89
C LYS A 140 -7.80 -7.30 3.31
N LEU A 141 -7.01 -6.70 4.20
CA LEU A 141 -6.93 -7.16 5.59
C LEU A 141 -8.27 -7.03 6.31
N ASP A 142 -9.02 -5.96 6.06
CA ASP A 142 -10.34 -5.74 6.67
C ASP A 142 -11.39 -6.70 6.09
N ALA A 143 -11.36 -6.98 4.77
CA ALA A 143 -12.19 -7.99 4.13
C ALA A 143 -11.92 -9.39 4.70
N MET A 144 -10.65 -9.80 4.79
CA MET A 144 -10.25 -11.09 5.38
C MET A 144 -10.70 -11.25 6.83
N LYS A 145 -10.64 -10.18 7.64
CA LYS A 145 -11.12 -10.22 9.02
C LYS A 145 -12.64 -10.39 9.11
N ARG A 146 -13.41 -9.77 8.20
CA ARG A 146 -14.88 -9.93 8.14
C ARG A 146 -15.26 -11.33 7.71
N GLN A 147 -14.59 -11.89 6.72
CA GLN A 147 -14.79 -13.29 6.31
C GLN A 147 -14.45 -14.27 7.44
N GLY A 148 -13.32 -14.07 8.14
CA GLY A 148 -12.93 -14.94 9.27
C GLY A 148 -13.93 -14.97 10.43
N LYS A 149 -14.76 -13.94 10.57
CA LYS A 149 -15.87 -13.92 11.54
C LYS A 149 -17.13 -14.63 11.04
N ARG A 150 -17.25 -14.89 9.73
CA ARG A 150 -18.40 -15.54 9.08
C ARG A 150 -18.21 -17.05 8.90
N THR A 151 -17.08 -17.62 9.27
CA THR A 151 -16.76 -19.05 9.06
C THR A 151 -17.67 -20.04 9.82
N ASP A 152 -18.68 -19.57 10.55
CA ASP A 152 -19.73 -20.43 11.09
C ASP A 152 -20.75 -20.93 10.04
N LEU A 153 -20.68 -20.49 8.78
CA LEU A 153 -21.82 -20.69 7.86
C LEU A 153 -21.54 -21.39 6.52
N THR A 154 -20.29 -21.58 6.04
CA THR A 154 -20.11 -22.39 4.82
C THR A 154 -18.70 -22.96 4.64
N SER A 155 -18.67 -24.25 4.38
CA SER A 155 -17.62 -25.13 3.92
C SER A 155 -16.71 -24.56 2.82
N VAL A 156 -15.45 -24.26 3.18
CA VAL A 156 -14.39 -24.14 2.18
C VAL A 156 -13.15 -24.91 2.63
N PRO A 157 -12.57 -25.79 1.80
CA PRO A 157 -11.37 -26.58 2.15
C PRO A 157 -10.11 -25.78 2.46
N LEU A 158 -10.08 -24.47 2.15
CA LEU A 158 -8.95 -23.57 2.44
C LEU A 158 -8.82 -23.24 3.95
N ALA A 159 -9.91 -23.29 4.70
CA ALA A 159 -9.93 -22.99 6.13
C ALA A 159 -9.08 -23.95 6.97
N GLN A 160 -8.90 -25.19 6.54
CA GLN A 160 -8.11 -26.18 7.27
C GLN A 160 -6.59 -25.96 7.21
N LYS A 161 -6.06 -25.29 6.18
CA LYS A 161 -4.63 -24.96 6.07
C LYS A 161 -4.22 -23.69 6.84
N LEU A 162 -5.19 -22.92 7.31
CA LEU A 162 -4.97 -21.58 7.92
C LEU A 162 -5.20 -21.58 9.44
N GLN A 163 -5.44 -22.75 10.05
CA GLN A 163 -5.62 -22.86 11.49
C GLN A 163 -4.39 -22.35 12.24
N GLY A 164 -4.57 -21.21 12.94
CA GLY A 164 -3.56 -20.61 13.81
C GLY A 164 -2.83 -19.39 13.24
N LYS A 165 -2.97 -19.06 11.94
CA LYS A 165 -2.38 -17.85 11.37
C LYS A 165 -3.32 -16.64 11.43
N THR A 166 -2.77 -15.48 11.73
CA THR A 166 -3.52 -14.23 11.66
C THR A 166 -3.74 -13.80 10.20
N SER A 167 -4.81 -13.03 9.91
CA SER A 167 -5.04 -12.49 8.56
C SER A 167 -3.85 -11.71 8.01
N ARG A 168 -3.04 -11.08 8.89
CA ARG A 168 -1.82 -10.38 8.50
C ARG A 168 -0.69 -11.32 8.08
N GLU A 169 -0.54 -12.44 8.75
CA GLU A 169 0.43 -13.49 8.37
C GLU A 169 0.09 -14.07 7.01
N ILE A 170 -1.18 -14.35 6.78
CA ILE A 170 -1.66 -14.86 5.49
C ILE A 170 -1.38 -13.83 4.37
N LEU A 171 -1.73 -12.56 4.59
CA LEU A 171 -1.45 -11.50 3.64
C LEU A 171 0.06 -11.37 3.37
N ALA A 172 0.89 -11.41 4.42
CA ALA A 172 2.35 -11.32 4.31
C ALA A 172 2.95 -12.43 3.43
N GLU A 173 2.50 -13.66 3.61
CA GLU A 173 2.90 -14.79 2.77
C GLU A 173 2.45 -14.65 1.32
N GLN A 174 1.22 -14.15 1.08
CA GLN A 174 0.69 -13.98 -0.27
C GLN A 174 1.43 -12.92 -1.08
N VAL A 175 1.83 -11.80 -0.43
CA VAL A 175 2.50 -10.68 -1.12
C VAL A 175 4.03 -10.74 -1.03
N GLY A 176 4.59 -11.71 -0.29
CA GLY A 176 6.04 -11.86 -0.12
C GLY A 176 6.69 -10.73 0.70
N GLU A 177 5.91 -10.02 1.53
CA GLU A 177 6.40 -8.95 2.39
C GLU A 177 6.33 -9.35 3.88
N SER A 178 7.11 -8.69 4.75
CA SER A 178 7.03 -8.93 6.19
C SER A 178 5.77 -8.30 6.78
N GLN A 179 5.24 -8.87 7.89
CA GLN A 179 4.11 -8.30 8.61
C GLN A 179 4.35 -6.85 9.07
N ASP A 180 5.60 -6.53 9.43
CA ASP A 180 6.00 -5.17 9.81
C ASP A 180 5.96 -4.22 8.62
N GLN A 181 6.34 -4.68 7.43
CA GLN A 181 6.25 -3.88 6.20
C GLN A 181 4.79 -3.58 5.85
N ILE A 182 3.91 -4.59 5.89
CA ILE A 182 2.47 -4.40 5.69
C ILE A 182 1.90 -3.38 6.70
N ARG A 183 2.28 -3.50 7.99
CA ARG A 183 1.84 -2.56 9.02
C ARG A 183 2.30 -1.13 8.72
N ARG A 184 3.53 -0.95 8.22
CA ARG A 184 4.05 0.37 7.82
C ARG A 184 3.28 0.94 6.63
N TYR A 185 2.99 0.14 5.59
CA TYR A 185 2.15 0.58 4.48
C TYR A 185 0.77 1.00 4.95
N ILE A 186 0.08 0.15 5.70
CA ILE A 186 -1.26 0.47 6.22
C ILE A 186 -1.23 1.77 7.04
N ARG A 187 -0.15 2.02 7.77
CA ARG A 187 -0.02 3.25 8.55
C ARG A 187 -0.01 4.52 7.68
N LEU A 188 0.46 4.45 6.44
CA LEU A 188 0.43 5.59 5.51
C LEU A 188 -0.98 6.08 5.19
N THR A 189 -2.02 5.24 5.33
CA THR A 189 -3.42 5.67 5.14
C THR A 189 -3.87 6.74 6.12
N GLU A 190 -3.10 6.98 7.18
CA GLU A 190 -3.36 8.02 8.18
C GLU A 190 -2.69 9.36 7.82
N LEU A 191 -1.92 9.45 6.75
CA LEU A 191 -1.40 10.72 6.26
C LEU A 191 -2.50 11.57 5.60
N VAL A 192 -2.31 12.89 5.64
CA VAL A 192 -3.11 13.80 4.81
C VAL A 192 -2.75 13.58 3.33
N PRO A 193 -3.71 13.78 2.39
CA PRO A 193 -3.49 13.49 0.98
C PRO A 193 -2.23 14.13 0.40
N SER A 194 -1.94 15.36 0.77
CA SER A 194 -0.77 16.12 0.28
C SER A 194 0.56 15.50 0.71
N LEU A 195 0.69 15.02 1.95
CA LEU A 195 1.91 14.32 2.40
C LEU A 195 2.01 12.93 1.78
N LEU A 196 0.88 12.25 1.59
CA LEU A 196 0.84 10.93 0.95
C LEU A 196 1.27 11.01 -0.53
N GLU A 197 0.85 12.06 -1.24
CA GLU A 197 1.30 12.34 -2.61
C GLU A 197 2.81 12.56 -2.67
N MET A 198 3.41 13.28 -1.72
CA MET A 198 4.86 13.44 -1.63
C MET A 198 5.61 12.12 -1.37
N VAL A 199 4.95 11.15 -0.72
CA VAL A 199 5.51 9.79 -0.58
C VAL A 199 5.46 9.04 -1.90
N ASP A 200 4.37 9.16 -2.66
CA ASP A 200 4.21 8.55 -3.99
C ASP A 200 5.21 9.12 -5.00
N GLU A 201 5.51 10.41 -4.90
CA GLU A 201 6.52 11.09 -5.71
C GLU A 201 7.97 10.79 -5.26
N GLY A 202 8.16 10.06 -4.16
CA GLY A 202 9.48 9.75 -3.60
C GLY A 202 10.18 10.92 -2.90
N LYS A 203 9.50 12.07 -2.72
CA LYS A 203 10.03 13.24 -1.99
C LYS A 203 10.18 12.96 -0.50
N ILE A 204 9.26 12.20 0.07
CA ILE A 204 9.33 11.72 1.46
C ILE A 204 9.52 10.21 1.44
N ALA A 205 10.61 9.74 2.06
CA ALA A 205 10.88 8.31 2.16
C ALA A 205 9.90 7.60 3.12
N MET A 206 9.72 6.29 2.95
CA MET A 206 8.78 5.46 3.73
C MET A 206 8.97 5.60 5.26
N ARG A 207 10.22 5.60 5.76
CA ARG A 207 10.47 5.65 7.21
C ARG A 207 10.01 6.95 7.87
N PRO A 208 10.42 8.14 7.40
CA PRO A 208 9.85 9.39 7.92
C PRO A 208 8.33 9.46 7.74
N ALA A 209 7.77 9.03 6.60
CA ALA A 209 6.34 9.04 6.36
C ALA A 209 5.53 8.26 7.41
N VAL A 210 6.03 7.08 7.82
CA VAL A 210 5.41 6.29 8.90
C VAL A 210 5.42 7.05 10.22
N GLU A 211 6.52 7.72 10.58
CA GLU A 211 6.57 8.52 11.82
C GLU A 211 5.60 9.72 11.75
N LEU A 212 5.54 10.41 10.62
CA LEU A 212 4.63 11.54 10.40
C LEU A 212 3.16 11.14 10.44
N SER A 213 2.84 9.91 10.08
CA SER A 213 1.45 9.39 10.12
C SER A 213 0.88 9.27 11.54
N TYR A 214 1.72 9.37 12.57
CA TYR A 214 1.28 9.41 13.97
C TYR A 214 0.86 10.81 14.43
N LEU A 215 1.21 11.84 13.69
CA LEU A 215 0.81 13.22 13.99
C LEU A 215 -0.70 13.41 13.75
N PRO A 216 -1.41 14.23 14.56
CA PRO A 216 -2.75 14.71 14.26
C PRO A 216 -2.81 15.41 12.90
N LYS A 217 -3.97 15.38 12.23
CA LYS A 217 -4.13 15.98 10.89
C LYS A 217 -3.70 17.44 10.80
N LYS A 218 -4.04 18.26 11.82
CA LYS A 218 -3.65 19.67 11.88
C LYS A 218 -2.13 19.87 11.88
N GLU A 219 -1.41 19.03 12.61
CA GLU A 219 0.07 19.09 12.67
C GLU A 219 0.70 18.60 11.36
N GLN A 220 0.07 17.64 10.68
CA GLN A 220 0.48 17.20 9.35
C GLN A 220 0.28 18.31 8.30
N GLU A 221 -0.82 19.06 8.37
CA GLU A 221 -1.10 20.20 7.50
C GLU A 221 -0.07 21.31 7.72
N ALA A 222 0.19 21.68 8.98
CA ALA A 222 1.21 22.67 9.34
C ALA A 222 2.62 22.25 8.85
N LEU A 223 2.95 20.97 8.98
CA LEU A 223 4.20 20.43 8.43
C LEU A 223 4.25 20.55 6.90
N PHE A 224 3.15 20.24 6.21
CA PHE A 224 3.10 20.36 4.75
C PHE A 224 3.30 21.81 4.28
N ASP A 225 2.72 22.78 4.97
CA ASP A 225 2.92 24.20 4.69
C ASP A 225 4.39 24.61 4.94
N THR A 226 5.00 24.12 6.02
CA THR A 226 6.43 24.35 6.28
C THR A 226 7.32 23.74 5.20
N ILE A 227 7.01 22.52 4.73
CA ILE A 227 7.74 21.88 3.64
C ILE A 227 7.70 22.73 2.36
N LYS A 228 6.55 23.33 2.05
CA LYS A 228 6.39 24.21 0.88
C LYS A 228 7.18 25.51 1.03
N MET A 229 7.22 26.10 2.23
CA MET A 229 7.93 27.35 2.49
C MET A 229 9.45 27.15 2.43
N GLU A 230 9.96 26.06 3.01
CA GLU A 230 11.39 25.79 3.14
C GLU A 230 11.97 24.97 1.96
N ASP A 231 11.12 24.52 1.04
CA ASP A 231 11.48 23.61 -0.08
C ASP A 231 12.33 22.42 0.37
N CYS A 232 12.03 21.88 1.55
CA CYS A 232 12.76 20.76 2.12
C CYS A 232 11.83 19.76 2.80
N THR A 233 12.17 18.47 2.73
CA THR A 233 11.41 17.39 3.36
C THR A 233 12.08 16.90 4.64
N PRO A 234 11.33 16.44 5.66
CA PRO A 234 11.91 16.02 6.93
C PRO A 234 12.75 14.74 6.79
N SER A 235 13.89 14.69 7.44
CA SER A 235 14.66 13.47 7.63
C SER A 235 13.95 12.54 8.62
N HIS A 236 14.35 11.26 8.66
CA HIS A 236 13.79 10.30 9.63
C HIS A 236 14.00 10.74 11.09
N ALA A 237 15.16 11.32 11.41
CA ALA A 237 15.45 11.83 12.76
C ALA A 237 14.52 13.02 13.13
N GLN A 238 14.29 13.95 12.20
CA GLN A 238 13.37 15.06 12.37
C GLN A 238 11.91 14.58 12.53
N ALA A 239 11.49 13.58 11.75
CA ALA A 239 10.14 12.99 11.88
C ALA A 239 9.93 12.34 13.26
N ILE A 240 10.91 11.57 13.76
CA ILE A 240 10.87 10.99 15.13
C ILE A 240 10.78 12.11 16.17
N LYS A 241 11.56 13.20 16.01
CA LYS A 241 11.55 14.33 16.91
C LYS A 241 10.20 15.03 16.94
N MET A 242 9.60 15.28 15.76
CA MET A 242 8.26 15.86 15.65
C MET A 242 7.22 14.98 16.35
N ARG A 243 7.24 13.67 16.10
CA ARG A 243 6.34 12.74 16.77
C ARG A 243 6.45 12.81 18.28
N LYS A 244 7.67 12.84 18.84
CA LYS A 244 7.88 12.97 20.28
C LYS A 244 7.31 14.29 20.83
N PHE A 245 7.51 15.42 20.14
CA PHE A 245 6.91 16.70 20.54
C PHE A 245 5.38 16.67 20.43
N SER A 246 4.81 15.97 19.45
CA SER A 246 3.38 15.78 19.32
C SER A 246 2.80 14.93 20.45
N ASP A 247 3.45 13.81 20.80
CA ASP A 247 3.07 12.94 21.93
C ASP A 247 3.07 13.75 23.26
N ASP A 248 4.03 14.69 23.42
CA ASP A 248 4.14 15.62 24.56
C ASP A 248 3.15 16.81 24.45
N LYS A 249 2.32 16.90 23.38
CA LYS A 249 1.41 18.01 23.08
C LYS A 249 2.11 19.37 22.98
N ARG A 250 3.33 19.38 22.49
CA ARG A 250 4.21 20.56 22.39
C ARG A 250 4.55 20.91 20.95
N LEU A 251 4.04 20.15 19.96
CA LEU A 251 4.30 20.41 18.56
C LEU A 251 3.37 21.54 18.09
N ASN A 252 3.96 22.61 17.58
CA ASN A 252 3.29 23.71 16.92
C ASN A 252 4.11 24.15 15.69
N GLU A 253 3.61 25.11 14.91
CA GLU A 253 4.25 25.58 13.68
C GLU A 253 5.69 26.05 13.91
N ASP A 254 5.95 26.84 14.99
CA ASP A 254 7.31 27.32 15.32
C ASP A 254 8.27 26.18 15.63
N VAL A 255 7.80 25.16 16.36
CA VAL A 255 8.59 23.97 16.68
C VAL A 255 8.86 23.14 15.43
N ILE A 256 7.87 22.97 14.55
CA ILE A 256 8.03 22.30 13.25
C ILE A 256 9.10 23.01 12.43
N PHE A 257 8.99 24.32 12.29
CA PHE A 257 9.95 25.17 11.57
C PHE A 257 11.36 25.02 12.17
N SER A 258 11.49 25.13 13.49
CA SER A 258 12.77 24.96 14.19
C SER A 258 13.40 23.59 13.91
N ILE A 259 12.61 22.51 13.95
CA ILE A 259 13.09 21.15 13.67
C ILE A 259 13.50 21.01 12.19
N MET A 260 12.74 21.59 11.27
CA MET A 260 13.03 21.54 9.83
C MET A 260 14.29 22.31 9.47
N SER A 261 14.60 23.41 10.15
CA SER A 261 15.80 24.23 9.98
C SER A 261 17.08 23.61 10.58
N GLU A 262 16.97 22.50 11.36
CA GLU A 262 18.14 21.81 11.86
C GLU A 262 18.94 21.15 10.75
N GLU A 263 20.29 21.24 10.81
CA GLU A 263 21.17 20.52 9.88
C GLU A 263 20.87 19.02 9.88
N LYS A 264 20.57 18.48 8.70
CA LYS A 264 20.36 17.04 8.54
C LYS A 264 21.67 16.29 8.77
N GLY A 265 21.59 15.14 9.45
CA GLY A 265 22.78 14.35 9.79
C GLY A 265 23.66 13.93 8.59
N ASN A 266 23.08 13.87 7.37
CA ASN A 266 23.79 13.61 6.12
C ASN A 266 24.45 14.87 5.50
N GLN A 267 24.11 16.07 5.99
CA GLN A 267 24.74 17.35 5.58
C GLN A 267 25.94 17.71 6.48
N LYS A 268 26.11 17.03 7.61
CA LYS A 268 27.33 17.19 8.43
C LYS A 268 28.51 16.61 7.68
N GLU A 269 29.50 17.46 7.39
CA GLU A 269 30.76 16.99 6.83
C GLU A 269 31.34 15.90 7.74
N GLN A 270 31.43 14.69 7.21
CA GLN A 270 32.04 13.56 7.91
C GLN A 270 33.33 13.20 7.19
N PHE A 271 34.44 13.42 7.85
CA PHE A 271 35.69 12.85 7.39
C PHE A 271 35.71 11.35 7.68
N LYS A 272 35.65 10.52 6.62
CA LYS A 272 35.73 9.05 6.73
C LYS A 272 37.10 8.59 6.28
N MET A 273 37.86 8.01 7.19
CA MET A 273 39.12 7.37 6.86
C MET A 273 38.95 5.84 6.83
N PRO A 274 39.36 5.15 5.76
CA PRO A 274 39.33 3.70 5.71
C PRO A 274 40.16 3.09 6.84
N LYS A 275 39.58 2.11 7.56
CA LYS A 275 40.21 1.49 8.73
C LYS A 275 41.58 0.88 8.38
N ASP A 276 41.73 0.34 7.18
CA ASP A 276 42.96 -0.30 6.70
C ASP A 276 44.16 0.68 6.62
N ARG A 277 43.89 1.97 6.39
CA ARG A 277 44.97 3.01 6.37
C ARG A 277 45.52 3.34 7.71
N ILE A 278 44.73 3.17 8.79
CA ILE A 278 45.11 3.55 10.15
C ILE A 278 45.36 2.33 11.04
N SER A 279 44.91 1.13 10.65
CA SER A 279 45.02 -0.10 11.47
C SER A 279 46.46 -0.45 11.88
N LYS A 280 47.42 -0.15 11.01
CA LYS A 280 48.86 -0.38 11.28
C LYS A 280 49.42 0.45 12.43
N TYR A 281 48.74 1.51 12.86
CA TYR A 281 49.19 2.38 13.98
C TYR A 281 48.51 2.04 15.31
N PHE A 282 47.58 1.06 15.32
CA PHE A 282 46.80 0.70 16.49
C PHE A 282 46.85 -0.83 16.74
N SER A 283 46.84 -1.21 18.01
CA SER A 283 46.81 -2.61 18.39
C SER A 283 45.45 -3.25 18.03
N PRO A 284 45.40 -4.55 17.67
CA PRO A 284 44.14 -5.26 17.44
C PRO A 284 43.24 -5.13 18.68
N GLY A 285 41.98 -4.73 18.47
CA GLY A 285 40.99 -4.54 19.54
C GLY A 285 40.86 -3.11 20.11
N THR A 286 41.65 -2.15 19.62
CA THR A 286 41.48 -0.75 20.01
C THR A 286 40.10 -0.21 19.65
N SER A 287 39.37 0.40 20.60
CA SER A 287 38.04 0.95 20.42
C SER A 287 38.06 2.17 19.49
N LYS A 288 36.93 2.42 18.77
CA LYS A 288 36.80 3.61 17.90
C LYS A 288 37.11 4.92 18.64
N LYS A 289 36.65 5.05 19.86
CA LYS A 289 36.88 6.23 20.72
C LYS A 289 38.36 6.46 21.01
N GLN A 290 39.07 5.40 21.33
CA GLN A 290 40.54 5.46 21.59
C GLN A 290 41.33 5.81 20.33
N ILE A 291 40.92 5.31 19.17
CA ILE A 291 41.51 5.66 17.87
C ILE A 291 41.30 7.15 17.57
N GLU A 292 40.10 7.66 17.75
CA GLU A 292 39.75 9.07 17.53
C GLU A 292 40.55 10.00 18.49
N GLU A 293 40.57 9.71 19.78
CA GLU A 293 41.34 10.48 20.77
C GLU A 293 42.86 10.50 20.49
N THR A 294 43.38 9.36 20.02
CA THR A 294 44.82 9.25 19.66
C THR A 294 45.13 10.06 18.41
N ILE A 295 44.26 10.04 17.41
CA ILE A 295 44.43 10.86 16.18
C ILE A 295 44.38 12.34 16.53
N ILE A 296 43.44 12.77 17.35
CA ILE A 296 43.32 14.18 17.77
C ILE A 296 44.61 14.63 18.50
N LYS A 297 45.09 13.86 19.47
CA LYS A 297 46.34 14.15 20.19
C LYS A 297 47.54 14.22 19.24
N ALA A 298 47.64 13.30 18.29
CA ALA A 298 48.73 13.30 17.32
C ALA A 298 48.71 14.55 16.42
N LEU A 299 47.54 14.98 15.99
CA LEU A 299 47.37 16.20 15.18
C LEU A 299 47.67 17.47 15.99
N GLU A 300 47.31 17.54 17.27
CA GLU A 300 47.66 18.64 18.16
C GLU A 300 49.15 18.74 18.35
N MET A 301 49.83 17.61 18.60
CA MET A 301 51.29 17.56 18.71
C MET A 301 51.97 17.99 17.40
N TYR A 302 51.48 17.52 16.26
CA TYR A 302 52.01 17.90 14.97
C TYR A 302 51.89 19.42 14.72
N ARG A 303 50.71 20.00 14.98
CA ARG A 303 50.47 21.44 14.87
C ARG A 303 51.33 22.29 15.80
N LYS A 304 51.59 21.79 17.02
CA LYS A 304 52.48 22.46 17.97
C LYS A 304 53.92 22.44 17.46
N ARG A 305 54.35 21.35 16.85
CA ARG A 305 55.70 21.21 16.28
C ARG A 305 55.90 22.06 15.03
N GLU A 306 54.90 22.21 14.18
CA GLU A 306 54.97 23.16 13.03
C GLU A 306 55.12 24.61 13.50
N ARG A 307 54.31 25.06 14.45
CA ARG A 307 54.42 26.42 15.02
C ARG A 307 55.74 26.68 15.69
N SER A 308 56.42 25.64 16.16
CA SER A 308 57.79 25.79 16.77
C SER A 308 58.90 25.81 15.71
N ARG A 309 58.63 25.44 14.46
CA ARG A 309 59.55 25.49 13.33
C ARG A 309 59.46 26.78 12.53
N GLU A 310 58.33 27.46 12.60
CA GLU A 310 58.07 28.75 11.93
C GLU A 310 58.52 29.95 12.79
N ARG A 311 58.98 29.70 14.03
CA ARG A 311 59.68 30.67 14.90
C ARG A 311 61.17 30.46 14.83
#